data_6b8f868ff2bdd109b0079b72b0bb84a7
#
_entry.id   6b8f868ff2bdd109b0079b72b0bb84a7
#
_cell.length_a   1.000
_cell.length_b   1.000
_cell.length_c   1.000
_cell.angle_alpha   90.00
_cell.angle_beta   90.00
_cell.angle_gamma   90.00
#
_symmetry.space_group_name_H-M   'P 1'
#
loop_
_entity.id
_entity.type
_entity.pdbx_description
1 polymer ?
#
loop_
_entity_poly.entity_id
_entity_poly.type
_entity_poly.pdbx_seq_one_letter_code
_entity_poly.pdbx_strand_id
1 'polypeptide(L)'
;MNGKKVFSYHFLYNYTYFVTIATNYRYSSTTKIYKKFRQYIYNHDKNSHLFSVKEYTTKMHGLHYHVLVFTNKRLDYSRVHKRMLKHSDINIQLVPKTKSDIKKVLTYMTKSKK
;
A
#
# COMPACT_ATOMS: atom_id res chain seq x y z
N MET A 1 -10.59 6.04 6.38
CA MET A 1 -9.70 6.24 7.54
C MET A 1 -9.15 7.65 7.49
N ASN A 2 -9.09 8.35 8.61
CA ASN A 2 -8.53 9.69 8.66
C ASN A 2 -7.10 9.67 9.20
N GLY A 3 -6.41 10.83 9.13
CA GLY A 3 -5.02 10.93 9.53
C GLY A 3 -4.74 10.53 10.98
N LYS A 4 -5.68 10.81 11.89
CA LYS A 4 -5.53 10.44 13.30
C LYS A 4 -5.49 8.93 13.47
N LYS A 5 -6.33 8.20 12.74
CA LYS A 5 -6.33 6.73 12.77
C LYS A 5 -5.05 6.16 12.17
N VAL A 6 -4.54 6.78 11.12
CA VAL A 6 -3.27 6.35 10.52
C VAL A 6 -2.14 6.45 11.54
N PHE A 7 -2.03 7.57 12.25
CA PHE A 7 -1.02 7.73 13.30
C PHE A 7 -1.20 6.68 14.40
N SER A 8 -2.43 6.49 14.87
CA SER A 8 -2.72 5.51 15.92
C SER A 8 -2.31 4.10 15.48
N TYR A 9 -2.69 3.69 14.28
CA TYR A 9 -2.39 2.35 13.79
C TYR A 9 -0.90 2.15 13.56
N HIS A 10 -0.20 3.17 13.12
CA HIS A 10 1.24 3.08 12.91
C HIS A 10 1.98 2.69 14.21
N PHE A 11 1.55 3.22 15.33
CA PHE A 11 2.18 2.93 16.61
C PHE A 11 1.55 1.72 17.34
N LEU A 12 0.33 1.37 16.98
CA LEU A 12 -0.37 0.23 17.58
C LEU A 12 0.08 -1.11 16.99
N TYR A 13 0.26 -1.17 15.69
CA TYR A 13 0.67 -2.40 14.99
C TYR A 13 2.19 -2.55 15.02
N ASN A 14 2.65 -3.80 14.90
CA ASN A 14 4.09 -4.08 14.89
C ASN A 14 4.78 -3.55 13.65
N TYR A 15 4.09 -3.57 12.51
CA TYR A 15 4.67 -3.17 11.22
C TYR A 15 3.72 -2.26 10.46
N THR A 16 4.30 -1.25 9.82
CA THR A 16 3.62 -0.42 8.84
C THR A 16 4.42 -0.47 7.55
N TYR A 17 3.76 -0.84 6.46
CA TYR A 17 4.41 -0.86 5.14
C TYR A 17 3.75 0.15 4.23
N PHE A 18 4.59 0.86 3.47
CA PHE A 18 4.11 1.72 2.40
C PHE A 18 4.26 0.97 1.08
N VAL A 19 3.14 0.75 0.41
CA VAL A 19 3.07 -0.08 -0.78
C VAL A 19 2.56 0.76 -1.94
N THR A 20 3.27 0.73 -3.06
CA THR A 20 2.81 1.34 -4.29
C THR A 20 2.52 0.22 -5.29
N ILE A 21 1.31 0.23 -5.84
CA ILE A 21 0.85 -0.77 -6.80
C ILE A 21 0.56 -0.08 -8.13
N ALA A 22 1.24 -0.53 -9.17
CA ALA A 22 1.05 -0.05 -10.53
C ALA A 22 1.00 -1.23 -11.48
N THR A 23 0.57 -1.01 -12.72
CA THR A 23 0.65 -2.03 -13.75
C THR A 23 1.46 -1.50 -14.92
N ASN A 24 2.16 -2.42 -15.57
CA ASN A 24 2.95 -2.11 -16.76
C ASN A 24 2.11 -2.11 -18.04
N TYR A 25 0.86 -2.54 -17.95
CA TYR A 25 -0.04 -2.68 -19.09
C TYR A 25 -1.24 -1.79 -18.93
N ARG A 26 -1.52 -1.00 -19.97
CA ARG A 26 -2.63 -0.05 -19.96
C ARG A 26 -4.02 -0.69 -19.83
N TYR A 27 -4.17 -1.95 -20.22
CA TYR A 27 -5.44 -2.65 -20.10
C TYR A 27 -5.49 -3.66 -18.97
N SER A 28 -4.39 -3.83 -18.24
CA SER A 28 -4.43 -4.62 -17.02
C SER A 28 -5.01 -3.78 -15.91
N SER A 29 -6.00 -4.28 -15.24
CA SER A 29 -6.67 -3.51 -14.20
C SER A 29 -5.82 -3.46 -12.94
N THR A 30 -5.28 -2.29 -12.63
CA THR A 30 -4.58 -2.06 -11.36
C THR A 30 -5.52 -2.34 -10.19
N THR A 31 -6.82 -2.09 -10.38
CA THR A 31 -7.82 -2.39 -9.35
C THR A 31 -7.90 -3.87 -9.05
N LYS A 32 -7.79 -4.73 -10.05
CA LYS A 32 -7.79 -6.18 -9.82
C LYS A 32 -6.57 -6.61 -9.00
N ILE A 33 -5.41 -6.04 -9.32
CA ILE A 33 -4.18 -6.34 -8.59
C ILE A 33 -4.26 -5.83 -7.16
N TYR A 34 -4.82 -4.64 -6.96
CA TYR A 34 -5.04 -4.09 -5.63
C TYR A 34 -5.97 -4.99 -4.80
N LYS A 35 -7.08 -5.48 -5.39
CA LYS A 35 -8.00 -6.39 -4.70
C LYS A 35 -7.31 -7.69 -4.31
N LYS A 36 -6.48 -8.20 -5.21
CA LYS A 36 -5.71 -9.42 -4.95
C LYS A 36 -4.69 -9.21 -3.82
N PHE A 37 -4.03 -8.06 -3.83
CA PHE A 37 -3.10 -7.68 -2.77
C PHE A 37 -3.83 -7.56 -1.43
N ARG A 38 -4.97 -6.91 -1.42
CA ARG A 38 -5.79 -6.75 -0.23
C ARG A 38 -6.19 -8.09 0.36
N GLN A 39 -6.61 -9.02 -0.49
CA GLN A 39 -6.98 -10.37 -0.06
C GLN A 39 -5.75 -11.11 0.50
N TYR A 40 -4.59 -10.95 -0.15
CA TYR A 40 -3.35 -11.55 0.35
C TYR A 40 -3.01 -11.04 1.75
N ILE A 41 -3.11 -9.74 1.97
CA ILE A 41 -2.82 -9.14 3.29
C ILE A 41 -3.80 -9.65 4.34
N TYR A 42 -5.09 -9.71 4.00
CA TYR A 42 -6.10 -10.23 4.92
C TYR A 42 -5.82 -11.69 5.31
N ASN A 43 -5.45 -12.52 4.34
CA ASN A 43 -5.11 -13.92 4.60
C ASN A 43 -3.82 -14.06 5.42
N HIS A 44 -2.89 -13.12 5.24
CA HIS A 44 -1.64 -13.06 5.98
C HIS A 44 -1.86 -12.66 7.45
N ASP A 45 -2.75 -11.70 7.67
CA ASP A 45 -3.08 -11.21 9.01
C ASP A 45 -4.51 -10.68 8.99
N LYS A 46 -5.43 -11.42 9.60
CA LYS A 46 -6.86 -11.06 9.65
C LYS A 46 -7.13 -9.78 10.43
N ASN A 47 -6.21 -9.37 11.28
CA ASN A 47 -6.34 -8.15 12.07
C ASN A 47 -5.68 -6.95 11.40
N SER A 48 -5.18 -7.12 10.19
CA SER A 48 -4.54 -6.03 9.45
C SER A 48 -5.54 -4.96 9.05
N HIS A 49 -5.01 -3.75 8.81
CA HIS A 49 -5.78 -2.65 8.25
C HIS A 49 -5.03 -2.04 7.08
N LEU A 50 -5.79 -1.48 6.16
CA LEU A 50 -5.26 -0.83 4.97
C LEU A 50 -5.83 0.57 4.84
N PHE A 51 -4.96 1.53 4.52
CA PHE A 51 -5.38 2.86 4.13
C PHE A 51 -4.87 3.09 2.72
N SER A 52 -5.78 3.30 1.76
CA SER A 52 -5.45 3.33 0.35
C SER A 52 -5.86 4.65 -0.30
N VAL A 53 -5.03 5.12 -1.21
CA VAL A 53 -5.30 6.30 -2.02
C VAL A 53 -5.04 5.94 -3.48
N LYS A 54 -5.99 6.28 -4.34
CA LYS A 54 -5.84 6.14 -5.79
C LYS A 54 -5.20 7.39 -6.37
N GLU A 55 -4.29 7.21 -7.30
CA GLU A 55 -3.69 8.30 -8.04
C GLU A 55 -3.74 7.98 -9.52
N TYR A 56 -4.28 8.92 -10.30
CA TYR A 56 -4.29 8.82 -11.76
C TYR A 56 -3.13 9.61 -12.31
N THR A 57 -2.27 8.96 -13.11
CA THR A 57 -1.17 9.64 -13.76
C THR A 57 -1.40 9.70 -15.26
N THR A 58 -1.19 10.88 -15.84
CA THR A 58 -1.36 11.06 -17.29
C THR A 58 -0.17 10.48 -18.07
N LYS A 59 1.00 10.43 -17.45
CA LYS A 59 2.23 10.00 -18.13
C LYS A 59 2.32 8.51 -18.37
N MET A 60 1.71 7.69 -17.51
CA MET A 60 1.85 6.24 -17.57
C MET A 60 0.54 5.53 -17.82
N HIS A 61 -0.47 6.25 -18.27
CA HIS A 61 -1.83 5.72 -18.51
C HIS A 61 -2.33 4.90 -17.35
N GLY A 62 -1.90 5.22 -16.14
CA GLY A 62 -2.05 4.30 -15.08
C GLY A 62 -2.77 4.84 -13.87
N LEU A 63 -3.59 3.97 -13.34
CA LEU A 63 -4.09 4.08 -11.99
C LEU A 63 -3.04 3.47 -11.06
N HIS A 64 -2.57 4.27 -10.11
CA HIS A 64 -1.67 3.79 -9.07
C HIS A 64 -2.42 3.75 -7.76
N TYR A 65 -2.11 2.75 -6.95
CA TYR A 65 -2.58 2.71 -5.57
C TYR A 65 -1.40 2.93 -4.65
N HIS A 66 -1.56 3.84 -3.71
CA HIS A 66 -0.65 4.01 -2.59
C HIS A 66 -1.36 3.46 -1.36
N VAL A 67 -0.75 2.50 -0.69
CA VAL A 67 -1.40 1.76 0.39
C VAL A 67 -0.50 1.76 1.61
N LEU A 68 -1.06 2.13 2.76
CA LEU A 68 -0.44 1.84 4.04
C LEU A 68 -1.03 0.55 4.58
N VAL A 69 -0.16 -0.39 4.91
CA VAL A 69 -0.54 -1.68 5.49
C VAL A 69 -0.11 -1.70 6.94
N PHE A 70 -1.07 -1.89 7.84
CA PHE A 70 -0.81 -2.05 9.27
C PHE A 70 -1.02 -3.50 9.63
N THR A 71 0.03 -4.16 10.08
CA THR A 71 -0.01 -5.60 10.37
C THR A 71 0.91 -5.94 11.54
N ASN A 72 0.56 -7.01 12.25
CA ASN A 72 1.41 -7.53 13.33
C ASN A 72 2.33 -8.64 12.83
N LYS A 73 2.21 -9.03 11.57
CA LYS A 73 3.02 -10.09 10.96
C LYS A 73 3.88 -9.53 9.85
N ARG A 74 5.16 -9.84 9.91
CA ARG A 74 6.12 -9.37 8.91
C ARG A 74 5.79 -9.90 7.52
N LEU A 75 5.87 -9.03 6.50
CA LEU A 75 5.64 -9.42 5.12
C LEU A 75 6.91 -10.03 4.52
N ASP A 76 6.72 -11.08 3.73
CA ASP A 76 7.77 -11.65 2.89
C ASP A 76 7.65 -11.03 1.51
N TYR A 77 8.57 -10.15 1.16
CA TYR A 77 8.53 -9.42 -0.10
C TYR A 77 8.56 -10.34 -1.31
N SER A 78 9.35 -11.40 -1.25
CA SER A 78 9.42 -12.38 -2.34
C SER A 78 8.07 -13.04 -2.60
N ARG A 79 7.37 -13.43 -1.55
CA ARG A 79 6.05 -14.03 -1.67
C ARG A 79 5.02 -13.07 -2.24
N VAL A 80 5.05 -11.82 -1.79
CA VAL A 80 4.14 -10.80 -2.33
C VAL A 80 4.36 -10.64 -3.82
N HIS A 81 5.61 -10.51 -4.25
CA HIS A 81 5.93 -10.35 -5.66
C HIS A 81 5.50 -11.55 -6.49
N LYS A 82 5.73 -12.76 -6.00
CA LYS A 82 5.31 -13.98 -6.70
C LYS A 82 3.80 -14.07 -6.86
N ARG A 83 3.05 -13.64 -5.84
CA ARG A 83 1.59 -13.73 -5.84
C ARG A 83 0.94 -12.66 -6.71
N MET A 84 1.58 -11.50 -6.85
CA MET A 84 0.95 -10.33 -7.49
C MET A 84 1.17 -10.26 -8.99
N LEU A 85 1.83 -11.25 -9.56
CA LEU A 85 1.88 -11.44 -11.00
C LEU A 85 2.90 -10.63 -11.78
N LYS A 86 3.22 -11.21 -12.92
CA LYS A 86 4.18 -10.75 -13.91
C LYS A 86 3.95 -9.32 -14.43
N HIS A 87 2.72 -8.81 -14.30
CA HIS A 87 2.32 -7.56 -14.95
C HIS A 87 2.11 -6.42 -13.97
N SER A 88 2.42 -6.64 -12.71
CA SER A 88 2.31 -5.61 -11.71
C SER A 88 3.67 -5.15 -11.26
N ASP A 89 3.76 -3.86 -10.97
CA ASP A 89 4.92 -3.26 -10.34
C ASP A 89 4.51 -2.91 -8.92
N ILE A 90 5.08 -3.63 -7.96
CA ILE A 90 4.76 -3.44 -6.54
C ILE A 90 6.03 -3.09 -5.80
N ASN A 91 6.02 -1.92 -5.18
CA ASN A 91 7.10 -1.47 -4.32
C ASN A 91 6.62 -1.51 -2.88
N ILE A 92 7.40 -2.14 -2.01
CA ILE A 92 7.07 -2.29 -0.59
C ILE A 92 8.20 -1.72 0.24
N GLN A 93 7.86 -0.80 1.14
CA GLN A 93 8.83 -0.18 2.04
C GLN A 93 8.32 -0.25 3.47
N LEU A 94 9.18 -0.69 4.38
CA LEU A 94 8.86 -0.63 5.80
C LEU A 94 8.97 0.82 6.26
N VAL A 95 7.93 1.30 6.95
CA VAL A 95 7.91 2.66 7.51
C VAL A 95 8.43 2.61 8.95
N PRO A 96 9.54 3.31 9.25
CA PRO A 96 10.06 3.33 10.61
C PRO A 96 9.05 3.91 11.61
N LYS A 97 9.16 3.48 12.86
CA LYS A 97 8.22 3.85 13.94
C LYS A 97 8.51 5.25 14.51
N THR A 98 8.49 6.25 13.64
CA THR A 98 8.63 7.65 14.05
C THR A 98 7.47 8.47 13.51
N LYS A 99 7.13 9.55 14.20
CA LYS A 99 6.09 10.46 13.74
C LYS A 99 6.47 11.12 12.42
N SER A 100 7.74 11.47 12.25
CA SER A 100 8.18 12.14 11.03
C SER A 100 8.08 11.23 9.81
N ASP A 101 8.40 9.95 9.95
CA ASP A 101 8.34 9.02 8.84
C ASP A 101 6.91 8.76 8.38
N ILE A 102 5.98 8.49 9.32
CA ILE A 102 4.59 8.27 8.93
C ILE A 102 3.95 9.55 8.39
N LYS A 103 4.32 10.70 8.91
CA LYS A 103 3.82 11.99 8.42
C LYS A 103 4.28 12.24 6.99
N LYS A 104 5.54 11.95 6.67
CA LYS A 104 6.07 12.08 5.30
C LYS A 104 5.30 11.20 4.33
N VAL A 105 5.07 9.95 4.68
CA VAL A 105 4.35 9.00 3.82
C VAL A 105 2.90 9.47 3.63
N LEU A 106 2.23 9.85 4.70
CA LEU A 106 0.85 10.31 4.64
C LEU A 106 0.72 11.57 3.78
N THR A 107 1.65 12.51 3.93
CA THR A 107 1.67 13.73 3.12
C THR A 107 1.87 13.39 1.65
N TYR A 108 2.78 12.47 1.34
CA TYR A 108 3.02 12.02 -0.02
C TYR A 108 1.77 11.39 -0.63
N MET A 109 1.09 10.51 0.12
CA MET A 109 -0.10 9.82 -0.36
C MET A 109 -1.26 10.76 -0.63
N THR A 110 -1.42 11.82 0.16
CA THR A 110 -2.55 12.72 0.05
C THR A 110 -2.26 13.95 -0.81
N LYS A 111 -1.03 14.12 -1.25
CA LYS A 111 -0.60 15.28 -2.04
C LYS A 111 -1.34 15.42 -3.36
N SER A 112 -1.71 14.33 -3.99
CA SER A 112 -2.38 14.30 -5.28
C SER A 112 -3.89 14.48 -5.20
N LYS A 113 -4.44 14.63 -4.01
CA LYS A 113 -5.88 14.79 -3.77
C LYS A 113 -6.34 16.25 -3.78
N LYS A 114 -5.81 17.05 -4.60
CA LYS A 114 -6.30 18.43 -4.69
C LYS A 114 -7.49 18.52 -5.62
#